data_0f4b2973a9e11233d1de22ad5586e469
#
_entry.id   0f4b2973a9e11233d1de22ad5586e469
#
_cell.length_a   1.000
_cell.length_b   1.000
_cell.length_c   1.000
_cell.angle_alpha   90.00
_cell.angle_beta   90.00
_cell.angle_gamma   90.00
#
_symmetry.space_group_name_H-M   'P 1'
#
loop_
_entity.id
_entity.type
_entity.pdbx_description
1 polymer ?
#
loop_
_entity_poly.entity_id
_entity_poly.type
_entity_poly.pdbx_seq_one_letter_code
_entity_poly.pdbx_strand_id
1 'polypeptide(L)'
;MIYKKIKIRNKTFSNRVSISPMCQYSAINGKPDKWHYRHLSNLVESGAGSLTVESTAISKIGRITKKDLCIYNQNQMKSHKKLLKYLKNIRDIPIILQLSHSGRKGSAEIPWIKKNTSLKKPYSWKTYAPSKIKRDNKWPFPKEMTNKVIKKTIKD
;
A
#
# COMPACT_ATOMS: atom_id res chain seq x y z
N MET A 1 9.03 -19.78 -21.90
CA MET A 1 7.65 -19.82 -21.32
C MET A 1 7.25 -18.56 -20.56
N ILE A 2 8.17 -17.82 -19.95
CA ILE A 2 7.87 -16.63 -19.15
C ILE A 2 7.17 -15.51 -19.93
N TYR A 3 7.49 -15.34 -21.20
CA TYR A 3 6.90 -14.31 -22.08
C TYR A 3 5.59 -14.73 -22.76
N LYS A 4 5.08 -15.95 -22.51
CA LYS A 4 3.78 -16.39 -23.04
C LYS A 4 2.63 -15.78 -22.26
N LYS A 5 1.59 -15.37 -22.98
CA LYS A 5 0.32 -14.92 -22.38
C LYS A 5 -0.24 -15.96 -21.41
N ILE A 6 -0.90 -15.48 -20.37
CA ILE A 6 -1.65 -16.32 -19.43
C ILE A 6 -3.00 -15.66 -19.13
N LYS A 7 -4.05 -16.46 -19.07
CA LYS A 7 -5.38 -16.03 -18.65
C LYS A 7 -5.65 -16.53 -17.24
N ILE A 8 -5.97 -15.62 -16.33
CA ILE A 8 -6.36 -15.93 -14.96
C ILE A 8 -7.78 -15.38 -14.77
N ARG A 9 -8.75 -16.27 -14.61
CA ARG A 9 -10.18 -15.93 -14.62
C ARG A 9 -10.56 -15.14 -15.89
N ASN A 10 -11.06 -13.92 -15.74
CA ASN A 10 -11.48 -13.03 -16.83
C ASN A 10 -10.39 -12.03 -17.28
N LYS A 11 -9.16 -12.13 -16.75
CA LYS A 11 -8.05 -11.23 -17.09
C LYS A 11 -6.97 -11.94 -17.87
N THR A 12 -6.51 -11.28 -18.93
CA THR A 12 -5.37 -11.75 -19.74
C THR A 12 -4.14 -10.92 -19.40
N PHE A 13 -3.05 -11.60 -19.09
CA PHE A 13 -1.73 -11.04 -18.85
C PHE A 13 -0.88 -11.29 -20.10
N SER A 14 -0.20 -10.26 -20.60
CA SER A 14 0.62 -10.36 -21.82
C SER A 14 1.81 -11.30 -21.67
N ASN A 15 2.29 -11.49 -20.47
CA ASN A 15 3.35 -12.42 -20.07
C ASN A 15 3.23 -12.76 -18.58
N ARG A 16 4.15 -13.57 -18.05
CA ARG A 16 4.13 -14.06 -16.66
C ARG A 16 5.01 -13.25 -15.71
N VAL A 17 5.52 -12.10 -16.15
CA VAL A 17 6.28 -11.17 -15.31
C VAL A 17 5.29 -10.23 -14.60
N SER A 18 5.33 -10.20 -13.30
CA SER A 18 4.51 -9.29 -12.47
C SER A 18 5.41 -8.41 -11.63
N ILE A 19 5.16 -7.11 -11.62
CA ILE A 19 5.89 -6.18 -10.77
C ILE A 19 5.31 -6.24 -9.37
N SER A 20 6.17 -6.55 -8.40
CA SER A 20 5.81 -6.65 -6.98
C SER A 20 5.52 -5.28 -6.37
N PRO A 21 4.64 -5.19 -5.35
CA PRO A 21 4.36 -3.94 -4.65
C PRO A 21 5.57 -3.52 -3.81
N MET A 22 6.00 -2.27 -3.95
CA MET A 22 7.13 -1.70 -3.22
C MET A 22 6.77 -0.31 -2.70
N CYS A 23 6.67 -0.16 -1.37
CA CYS A 23 6.31 1.09 -0.72
C CYS A 23 7.25 2.23 -1.09
N GLN A 24 6.68 3.33 -1.58
CA GLN A 24 7.41 4.53 -1.98
C GLN A 24 7.41 5.59 -0.89
N TYR A 25 6.54 5.49 0.10
CA TYR A 25 6.39 6.46 1.19
C TYR A 25 6.36 7.92 0.72
N SER A 26 5.69 8.18 -0.39
CA SER A 26 5.66 9.48 -1.08
C SER A 26 4.26 10.07 -1.20
N ALA A 27 3.25 9.44 -0.59
CA ALA A 27 1.88 9.92 -0.65
C ALA A 27 1.69 11.25 0.09
N ILE A 28 0.79 12.09 -0.42
CA ILE A 28 0.35 13.33 0.23
C ILE A 28 -1.08 13.12 0.73
N ASN A 29 -1.26 13.15 2.05
CA ASN A 29 -2.54 12.88 2.69
C ASN A 29 -3.18 11.55 2.24
N GLY A 30 -2.35 10.52 2.06
CA GLY A 30 -2.77 9.20 1.60
C GLY A 30 -3.13 9.11 0.12
N LYS A 31 -2.92 10.15 -0.66
CA LYS A 31 -3.22 10.19 -2.10
C LYS A 31 -1.95 10.04 -2.93
N PRO A 32 -2.04 9.40 -4.10
CA PRO A 32 -0.96 9.44 -5.08
C PRO A 32 -0.59 10.87 -5.44
N ASP A 33 0.70 11.16 -5.55
CA ASP A 33 1.27 12.43 -5.97
C ASP A 33 2.15 12.26 -7.21
N LYS A 34 2.76 13.32 -7.72
CA LYS A 34 3.63 13.36 -8.90
C LYS A 34 4.67 12.24 -8.94
N TRP A 35 5.22 11.87 -7.78
CA TRP A 35 6.12 10.72 -7.66
C TRP A 35 5.49 9.42 -8.15
N HIS A 36 4.27 9.11 -7.69
CA HIS A 36 3.57 7.87 -8.06
C HIS A 36 3.23 7.83 -9.55
N TYR A 37 2.80 8.96 -10.12
CA TYR A 37 2.55 9.04 -11.56
C TYR A 37 3.80 8.70 -12.36
N ARG A 38 4.93 9.35 -12.07
CA ARG A 38 6.21 9.09 -12.76
C ARG A 38 6.72 7.66 -12.53
N HIS A 39 6.78 7.23 -11.28
CA HIS A 39 7.33 5.92 -10.92
C HIS A 39 6.53 4.79 -11.52
N LEU A 40 5.20 4.81 -11.38
CA LEU A 40 4.34 3.75 -11.87
C LEU A 40 4.22 3.76 -13.40
N SER A 41 4.36 4.92 -14.07
CA SER A 41 4.44 4.99 -15.54
C SER A 41 5.65 4.21 -16.06
N ASN A 42 6.83 4.47 -15.51
CA ASN A 42 8.04 3.72 -15.90
C ASN A 42 7.87 2.21 -15.70
N LEU A 43 7.19 1.80 -14.65
CA LEU A 43 6.93 0.38 -14.38
C LEU A 43 5.90 -0.22 -15.35
N VAL A 44 4.86 0.53 -15.72
CA VAL A 44 3.86 0.08 -16.73
C VAL A 44 4.53 -0.08 -18.10
N GLU A 45 5.46 0.79 -18.44
CA GLU A 45 6.22 0.75 -19.71
C GLU A 45 7.30 -0.34 -19.76
N SER A 46 7.67 -0.93 -18.63
CA SER A 46 8.76 -1.92 -18.50
C SER A 46 8.58 -3.22 -19.30
N GLY A 47 7.40 -3.45 -19.88
CA GLY A 47 7.08 -4.68 -20.60
C GLY A 47 6.48 -5.79 -19.73
N ALA A 48 6.39 -5.63 -18.40
CA ALA A 48 5.77 -6.61 -17.51
C ALA A 48 4.29 -6.85 -17.86
N GLY A 49 3.79 -8.05 -17.56
CA GLY A 49 2.42 -8.47 -17.81
C GLY A 49 1.41 -7.91 -16.81
N SER A 50 1.86 -7.46 -15.65
CA SER A 50 1.03 -6.79 -14.63
C SER A 50 1.87 -5.94 -13.68
N LEU A 51 1.20 -5.00 -13.02
CA LEU A 51 1.77 -4.15 -11.98
C LEU A 51 0.95 -4.26 -10.70
N THR A 52 1.60 -4.46 -9.55
CA THR A 52 0.96 -4.30 -8.24
C THR A 52 1.40 -2.98 -7.61
N VAL A 53 0.43 -2.10 -7.38
CA VAL A 53 0.64 -0.85 -6.64
C VAL A 53 0.95 -1.17 -5.19
N GLU A 54 1.82 -0.38 -4.59
CA GLU A 54 2.30 -0.54 -3.22
C GLU A 54 1.19 -0.69 -2.17
N SER A 55 1.61 -1.16 -0.99
CA SER A 55 0.77 -1.27 0.21
C SER A 55 -0.06 -0.01 0.45
N THR A 56 -1.38 -0.16 0.34
CA THR A 56 -2.36 0.92 0.45
C THR A 56 -3.24 0.68 1.67
N ALA A 57 -3.15 1.59 2.63
CA ALA A 57 -3.81 1.43 3.93
C ALA A 57 -5.33 1.58 3.81
N ILE A 58 -6.08 0.59 4.33
CA ILE A 58 -7.55 0.58 4.37
C ILE A 58 -8.13 1.39 5.53
N SER A 59 -7.29 1.85 6.45
CA SER A 59 -7.71 2.68 7.59
C SER A 59 -6.60 3.62 8.04
N LYS A 60 -6.96 4.71 8.74
CA LYS A 60 -6.00 5.68 9.26
C LYS A 60 -4.96 5.06 10.21
N ILE A 61 -5.37 4.08 11.01
CA ILE A 61 -4.50 3.36 11.94
C ILE A 61 -3.71 2.22 11.27
N GLY A 62 -4.14 1.78 10.09
CA GLY A 62 -3.50 0.71 9.32
C GLY A 62 -2.28 1.14 8.52
N ARG A 63 -1.90 2.41 8.55
CA ARG A 63 -0.72 2.91 7.83
C ARG A 63 0.59 2.45 8.48
N ILE A 64 1.61 2.22 7.67
CA ILE A 64 2.99 2.01 8.14
C ILE A 64 3.56 3.36 8.59
N THR A 65 3.54 4.36 7.68
CA THR A 65 4.06 5.72 7.90
C THR A 65 2.99 6.78 7.62
N LYS A 66 3.31 8.04 7.80
CA LYS A 66 2.46 9.17 7.40
C LYS A 66 2.38 9.36 5.89
N LYS A 67 3.29 8.74 5.14
CA LYS A 67 3.46 8.90 3.70
C LYS A 67 2.98 7.69 2.89
N ASP A 68 2.20 6.80 3.50
CA ASP A 68 1.60 5.66 2.79
C ASP A 68 0.45 6.10 1.88
N LEU A 69 0.26 5.37 0.80
CA LEU A 69 -1.00 5.39 0.06
C LEU A 69 -2.14 4.87 0.96
N CYS A 70 -3.31 5.46 0.80
CA CYS A 70 -4.51 5.11 1.57
C CYS A 70 -5.75 5.09 0.68
N ILE A 71 -6.77 4.30 1.10
CA ILE A 71 -8.04 4.20 0.35
C ILE A 71 -9.28 4.19 1.26
N TYR A 72 -9.16 4.67 2.49
CA TYR A 72 -10.24 4.66 3.49
C TYR A 72 -11.23 5.84 3.39
N ASN A 73 -11.14 6.68 2.37
CA ASN A 73 -12.13 7.74 2.10
C ASN A 73 -12.30 8.02 0.61
N GLN A 74 -13.41 8.69 0.26
CA GLN A 74 -13.80 8.99 -1.12
C GLN A 74 -12.76 9.81 -1.89
N ASN A 75 -12.09 10.76 -1.24
CA ASN A 75 -11.09 11.60 -1.90
C ASN A 75 -9.85 10.78 -2.31
N GLN A 76 -9.43 9.85 -1.46
CA GLN A 76 -8.34 8.91 -1.76
C GLN A 76 -8.75 7.96 -2.90
N MET A 77 -9.96 7.36 -2.83
CA MET A 77 -10.48 6.51 -3.89
C MET A 77 -10.55 7.24 -5.25
N LYS A 78 -11.06 8.48 -5.29
CA LYS A 78 -11.10 9.29 -6.51
C LYS A 78 -9.69 9.55 -7.07
N SER A 79 -8.69 9.75 -6.20
CA SER A 79 -7.29 9.95 -6.61
C SER A 79 -6.68 8.68 -7.20
N HIS A 80 -6.95 7.51 -6.61
CA HIS A 80 -6.54 6.22 -7.18
C HIS A 80 -7.21 5.96 -8.55
N LYS A 81 -8.51 6.27 -8.70
CA LYS A 81 -9.20 6.17 -10.00
C LYS A 81 -8.54 7.04 -11.08
N LYS A 82 -8.13 8.28 -10.73
CA LYS A 82 -7.41 9.16 -11.66
C LYS A 82 -6.06 8.56 -12.06
N LEU A 83 -5.28 8.10 -11.09
CA LEU A 83 -4.01 7.42 -11.35
C LEU A 83 -4.20 6.19 -12.24
N LEU A 84 -5.17 5.32 -11.92
CA LEU A 84 -5.44 4.12 -12.71
C LEU A 84 -5.81 4.46 -14.16
N LYS A 85 -6.68 5.45 -14.38
CA LYS A 85 -7.04 5.92 -15.74
C LYS A 85 -5.81 6.41 -16.50
N TYR A 86 -4.96 7.20 -15.84
CA TYR A 86 -3.72 7.72 -16.41
C TYR A 86 -2.78 6.57 -16.83
N LEU A 87 -2.52 5.61 -15.93
CA LEU A 87 -1.62 4.48 -16.23
C LEU A 87 -2.15 3.59 -17.35
N LYS A 88 -3.46 3.36 -17.41
CA LYS A 88 -4.09 2.58 -18.49
C LYS A 88 -4.04 3.26 -19.86
N ASN A 89 -3.97 4.58 -19.92
CA ASN A 89 -3.75 5.30 -21.18
C ASN A 89 -2.31 5.12 -21.71
N ILE A 90 -1.34 4.84 -20.84
CA ILE A 90 0.04 4.52 -21.24
C ILE A 90 0.10 3.10 -21.79
N ARG A 91 -0.41 2.12 -21.03
CA ARG A 91 -0.48 0.72 -21.44
C ARG A 91 -1.57 -0.02 -20.67
N ASP A 92 -2.46 -0.70 -21.39
CA ASP A 92 -3.54 -1.46 -20.76
C ASP A 92 -3.07 -2.84 -20.30
N ILE A 93 -2.54 -2.90 -19.09
CA ILE A 93 -2.18 -4.13 -18.39
C ILE A 93 -3.00 -4.26 -17.11
N PRO A 94 -3.16 -5.48 -16.56
CA PRO A 94 -3.73 -5.67 -15.23
C PRO A 94 -2.95 -4.88 -14.17
N ILE A 95 -3.66 -3.98 -13.48
CA ILE A 95 -3.12 -3.23 -12.34
C ILE A 95 -3.83 -3.71 -11.08
N ILE A 96 -3.05 -4.13 -10.11
CA ILE A 96 -3.48 -4.71 -8.84
C ILE A 96 -3.18 -3.71 -7.73
N LEU A 97 -4.04 -3.59 -6.73
CA LEU A 97 -3.80 -2.77 -5.54
C LEU A 97 -3.57 -3.68 -4.34
N GLN A 98 -2.45 -3.53 -3.64
CA GLN A 98 -2.20 -4.23 -2.40
C GLN A 98 -2.90 -3.55 -1.24
N LEU A 99 -4.06 -4.07 -0.82
CA LEU A 99 -4.74 -3.59 0.39
C LEU A 99 -3.98 -4.05 1.63
N SER A 100 -3.84 -3.17 2.63
CA SER A 100 -3.04 -3.49 3.79
C SER A 100 -3.51 -2.85 5.09
N HIS A 101 -3.15 -3.51 6.19
CA HIS A 101 -3.16 -2.99 7.54
C HIS A 101 -1.82 -3.33 8.20
N SER A 102 -1.02 -2.33 8.55
CA SER A 102 0.38 -2.50 8.99
C SER A 102 0.56 -3.25 10.32
N GLY A 103 -0.49 -3.35 11.11
CA GLY A 103 -0.40 -4.01 12.40
C GLY A 103 0.63 -3.36 13.33
N ARG A 104 1.46 -4.17 13.97
CA ARG A 104 2.54 -3.73 14.87
C ARG A 104 3.68 -3.00 14.19
N LYS A 105 3.75 -3.05 12.84
CA LYS A 105 4.72 -2.27 12.05
C LYS A 105 4.30 -0.83 11.83
N GLY A 106 3.06 -0.47 12.15
CA GLY A 106 2.51 0.88 11.96
C GLY A 106 3.15 1.91 12.87
N SER A 107 2.81 3.17 12.64
CA SER A 107 3.39 4.32 13.36
C SER A 107 4.92 4.39 13.23
N ALA A 108 5.44 4.00 12.07
CA ALA A 108 6.85 4.02 11.76
C ALA A 108 7.29 5.37 11.20
N GLU A 109 8.56 5.71 11.44
CA GLU A 109 9.19 6.82 10.74
C GLU A 109 9.46 6.44 9.28
N ILE A 110 9.56 7.44 8.42
CA ILE A 110 9.89 7.24 7.01
C ILE A 110 11.32 6.72 6.92
N PRO A 111 11.60 5.64 6.14
CA PRO A 111 12.88 4.93 6.19
C PRO A 111 14.12 5.79 5.89
N TRP A 112 14.00 6.80 5.02
CA TRP A 112 15.13 7.70 4.71
C TRP A 112 15.32 8.85 5.70
N ILE A 113 14.35 9.09 6.61
CA ILE A 113 14.53 9.99 7.74
C ILE A 113 15.19 9.22 8.89
N LYS A 114 14.61 8.09 9.27
CA LYS A 114 15.17 7.22 10.29
C LYS A 114 14.72 5.78 10.11
N LYS A 115 15.64 4.94 9.67
CA LYS A 115 15.37 3.52 9.37
C LYS A 115 14.98 2.74 10.64
N ASN A 116 13.96 1.90 10.52
CA ASN A 116 13.52 0.95 11.55
C ASN A 116 13.28 1.58 12.94
N THR A 117 12.53 2.68 12.99
CA THR A 117 12.09 3.30 14.25
C THR A 117 10.61 3.62 14.24
N SER A 118 9.98 3.57 15.40
CA SER A 118 8.62 4.07 15.56
C SER A 118 8.60 5.58 15.73
N LEU A 119 7.51 6.23 15.30
CA LEU A 119 7.27 7.64 15.58
C LEU A 119 7.11 7.86 17.09
N LYS A 120 7.62 9.01 17.56
CA LYS A 120 7.41 9.49 18.93
C LYS A 120 6.21 10.46 18.99
N LYS A 121 5.66 10.68 20.19
CA LYS A 121 4.66 11.75 20.43
C LYS A 121 5.25 13.11 20.01
N PRO A 122 4.41 14.03 19.50
CA PRO A 122 2.97 13.93 19.29
C PRO A 122 2.56 13.24 17.98
N TYR A 123 3.50 12.73 17.20
CA TYR A 123 3.27 12.27 15.84
C TYR A 123 2.89 10.78 15.71
N SER A 124 3.11 10.00 16.78
CA SER A 124 2.76 8.59 16.81
C SER A 124 1.25 8.35 16.95
N TRP A 125 0.79 7.19 16.49
CA TRP A 125 -0.57 6.70 16.74
C TRP A 125 -0.55 5.30 17.35
N LYS A 126 -1.67 4.95 17.98
CA LYS A 126 -1.83 3.63 18.58
C LYS A 126 -1.96 2.58 17.49
N THR A 127 -1.11 1.58 17.52
CA THR A 127 -1.16 0.44 16.62
C THR A 127 -1.99 -0.69 17.19
N TYR A 128 -2.56 -1.52 16.30
CA TYR A 128 -3.34 -2.71 16.64
C TYR A 128 -2.73 -3.92 15.96
N ALA A 129 -2.75 -5.08 16.62
CA ALA A 129 -2.19 -6.32 16.10
C ALA A 129 -2.97 -7.52 16.65
N PRO A 130 -2.83 -8.73 16.08
CA PRO A 130 -3.49 -9.94 16.60
C PRO A 130 -3.10 -10.29 18.02
N SER A 131 -1.94 -9.84 18.48
CA SER A 131 -1.44 -10.08 19.83
C SER A 131 -0.65 -8.89 20.36
N LYS A 132 -0.56 -8.73 21.70
CA LYS A 132 0.19 -7.68 22.39
C LYS A 132 1.71 -7.96 22.39
N ILE A 133 2.28 -8.24 21.21
CA ILE A 133 3.71 -8.50 21.03
C ILE A 133 4.31 -7.35 20.23
N LYS A 134 5.40 -6.75 20.69
CA LYS A 134 6.14 -5.71 19.97
C LYS A 134 6.69 -6.25 18.64
N ARG A 135 6.92 -5.34 17.69
CA ARG A 135 7.72 -5.68 16.51
C ARG A 135 9.17 -5.99 16.89
N ASP A 136 9.76 -5.11 17.67
CA ASP A 136 11.09 -5.20 18.30
C ASP A 136 11.19 -4.19 19.45
N ASN A 137 12.37 -4.06 20.07
CA ASN A 137 12.58 -3.17 21.23
C ASN A 137 12.40 -1.67 20.93
N LYS A 138 12.42 -1.27 19.64
CA LYS A 138 12.23 0.13 19.23
C LYS A 138 10.76 0.49 19.01
N TRP A 139 9.84 -0.48 19.10
CA TRP A 139 8.40 -0.26 18.94
C TRP A 139 7.64 -0.36 20.26
N PRO A 140 6.59 0.47 20.43
CA PRO A 140 5.68 0.31 21.55
C PRO A 140 4.86 -0.97 21.40
N PHE A 141 4.28 -1.43 22.51
CA PHE A 141 3.31 -2.53 22.46
C PHE A 141 2.07 -2.12 21.65
N PRO A 142 1.66 -2.90 20.65
CA PRO A 142 0.38 -2.69 20.00
C PRO A 142 -0.77 -3.02 20.98
N LYS A 143 -1.95 -2.49 20.70
CA LYS A 143 -3.19 -2.97 21.33
C LYS A 143 -3.62 -4.25 20.61
N GLU A 144 -3.98 -5.28 21.36
CA GLU A 144 -4.57 -6.49 20.79
C GLU A 144 -5.94 -6.18 20.17
N MET A 145 -6.21 -6.77 19.02
CA MET A 145 -7.49 -6.60 18.32
C MET A 145 -8.57 -7.42 19.01
N THR A 146 -9.64 -6.77 19.43
CA THR A 146 -10.87 -7.46 19.82
C THR A 146 -11.64 -7.93 18.57
N ASN A 147 -12.56 -8.88 18.73
CA ASN A 147 -13.45 -9.33 17.64
C ASN A 147 -14.18 -8.16 16.96
N LYS A 148 -14.56 -7.12 17.70
CA LYS A 148 -15.17 -5.89 17.17
C LYS A 148 -14.22 -5.17 16.23
N VAL A 149 -12.95 -5.01 16.61
CA VAL A 149 -11.92 -4.36 15.78
C VAL A 149 -11.60 -5.18 14.53
N ILE A 150 -11.49 -6.51 14.66
CA ILE A 150 -11.28 -7.42 13.51
C ILE A 150 -12.43 -7.29 12.51
N LYS A 151 -13.68 -7.42 12.96
CA LYS A 151 -14.86 -7.26 12.09
C LYS A 151 -14.92 -5.91 11.40
N LYS A 152 -14.52 -4.83 12.11
CA LYS A 152 -14.43 -3.49 11.51
C LYS A 152 -13.36 -3.45 10.42
N THR A 153 -12.15 -3.96 10.69
CA THR A 153 -11.03 -3.96 9.73
C THR A 153 -11.35 -4.75 8.46
N ILE A 154 -12.17 -5.81 8.56
CA ILE A 154 -12.63 -6.58 7.39
C ILE A 154 -13.64 -5.78 6.54
N LYS A 155 -14.40 -4.88 7.17
CA LYS A 155 -15.37 -4.02 6.47
C LYS A 155 -14.76 -2.76 5.85
N ASP A 156 -13.64 -2.28 6.43
CA ASP A 156 -12.91 -1.12 5.94
C ASP A 156 -12.27 -1.43 4.57
#